data_637df66f2f0efaca09b6dfd35daeeadf
#
_entry.id   637df66f2f0efaca09b6dfd35daeeadf
#
_cell.length_a   1.000
_cell.length_b   1.000
_cell.length_c   1.000
_cell.angle_alpha   90.00
_cell.angle_beta   90.00
_cell.angle_gamma   90.00
#
_symmetry.space_group_name_H-M   'P 1'
#
loop_
_entity.id
_entity.type
_entity.pdbx_description
1 polymer ?
#
loop_
_entity_poly.entity_id
_entity_poly.type
_entity_poly.pdbx_seq_one_letter_code
_entity_poly.pdbx_strand_id
1 'polypeptide(L)'
;TPESDAANFGCPTTHISCGTLDMVRNYMDYTDDSCMNIFTQNQKDRMLAVLMNSPRRDDLLTSTVCTPTSVPYIQFKRPVCEQRPVKSVIEGNGCSFTEFTVPLSIDKAPSATATVTFAVDATSQANASDIQIMTPTVTFNSGSTAEQNLVFRVLNDGYVETDEELVLT
;
A
#
# COMPACT_ATOMS: atom_id res chain seq x y z
N THR A 1 -35.16 6.81 -9.34
CA THR A 1 -35.54 6.05 -8.15
C THR A 1 -34.66 4.82 -8.09
N PRO A 2 -34.12 4.45 -6.94
CA PRO A 2 -33.43 3.16 -6.82
C PRO A 2 -34.46 2.06 -7.13
N GLU A 3 -34.16 1.26 -8.11
CA GLU A 3 -34.92 0.05 -8.39
C GLU A 3 -34.46 -1.02 -7.40
N SER A 4 -35.41 -1.67 -6.73
CA SER A 4 -35.13 -2.59 -5.63
C SER A 4 -35.47 -4.04 -6.02
N ASP A 5 -35.25 -4.36 -7.29
CA ASP A 5 -35.48 -5.71 -7.77
C ASP A 5 -34.31 -6.65 -7.42
N ALA A 6 -34.46 -7.91 -7.70
CA ALA A 6 -33.47 -8.92 -7.36
C ALA A 6 -32.09 -8.61 -7.96
N ALA A 7 -31.03 -8.91 -7.20
CA ALA A 7 -29.66 -8.69 -7.63
C ALA A 7 -29.36 -9.39 -8.97
N ASN A 8 -28.71 -8.67 -9.89
CA ASN A 8 -28.30 -9.18 -11.20
C ASN A 8 -26.91 -9.85 -11.10
N PHE A 9 -26.83 -11.04 -10.56
CA PHE A 9 -25.57 -11.76 -10.50
C PHE A 9 -25.05 -12.13 -11.89
N GLY A 10 -23.75 -12.07 -12.06
CA GLY A 10 -23.08 -12.22 -13.34
C GLY A 10 -23.01 -10.90 -14.12
N CYS A 11 -22.69 -10.99 -15.40
CA CYS A 11 -22.62 -9.83 -16.32
C CYS A 11 -23.72 -9.90 -17.39
N PRO A 12 -24.99 -9.69 -17.05
CA PRO A 12 -26.05 -9.73 -18.04
C PRO A 12 -25.85 -8.61 -19.07
N THR A 13 -26.18 -8.88 -20.31
CA THR A 13 -26.17 -7.86 -21.37
C THR A 13 -27.39 -6.95 -21.29
N THR A 14 -28.49 -7.45 -20.77
CA THR A 14 -29.75 -6.74 -20.57
C THR A 14 -30.48 -7.31 -19.36
N HIS A 15 -31.05 -6.44 -18.57
CA HIS A 15 -31.97 -6.79 -17.48
C HIS A 15 -33.09 -5.75 -17.45
N ILE A 16 -34.29 -6.16 -17.07
CA ILE A 16 -35.45 -5.25 -16.96
C ILE A 16 -36.00 -5.43 -15.56
N SER A 17 -35.99 -4.33 -14.79
CA SER A 17 -36.68 -4.22 -13.52
C SER A 17 -37.67 -3.07 -13.54
N CYS A 18 -38.72 -3.16 -12.73
CA CYS A 18 -39.75 -2.10 -12.63
C CYS A 18 -40.30 -1.60 -13.99
N GLY A 19 -40.21 -2.41 -15.04
CA GLY A 19 -40.70 -2.09 -16.38
C GLY A 19 -39.74 -1.24 -17.22
N THR A 20 -38.53 -1.00 -16.81
CA THR A 20 -37.48 -0.27 -17.54
C THR A 20 -36.22 -1.12 -17.71
N LEU A 21 -35.42 -0.77 -18.72
CA LEU A 21 -34.12 -1.42 -18.95
C LEU A 21 -33.12 -0.86 -17.95
N ASP A 22 -32.45 -1.77 -17.24
CA ASP A 22 -31.47 -1.43 -16.23
C ASP A 22 -30.11 -1.09 -16.84
N MET A 23 -29.39 -0.21 -16.18
CA MET A 23 -28.02 0.13 -16.53
C MET A 23 -27.04 -0.84 -15.86
N VAL A 24 -27.04 -2.11 -16.27
CA VAL A 24 -26.28 -3.21 -15.69
C VAL A 24 -24.77 -2.98 -15.54
N ARG A 25 -24.21 -2.00 -16.25
CA ARG A 25 -22.80 -1.61 -16.17
C ARG A 25 -22.55 -0.43 -15.22
N ASN A 26 -23.59 0.07 -14.59
CA ASN A 26 -23.49 1.21 -13.69
C ASN A 26 -23.03 0.75 -12.31
N TYR A 27 -22.10 1.49 -11.69
CA TYR A 27 -21.61 1.20 -10.32
C TYR A 27 -22.67 1.25 -9.23
N MET A 28 -23.90 1.68 -9.54
CA MET A 28 -25.05 1.70 -8.63
C MET A 28 -26.04 0.56 -8.91
N ASP A 29 -25.73 -0.33 -9.81
CA ASP A 29 -26.49 -1.56 -10.05
C ASP A 29 -25.97 -2.70 -9.14
N TYR A 30 -26.68 -3.79 -9.08
CA TYR A 30 -26.36 -5.00 -8.30
C TYR A 30 -25.75 -6.13 -9.17
N THR A 31 -25.00 -5.76 -10.20
CA THR A 31 -24.21 -6.69 -11.00
C THR A 31 -22.85 -6.99 -10.33
N ASP A 32 -22.12 -7.98 -10.85
CA ASP A 32 -20.76 -8.25 -10.38
C ASP A 32 -19.80 -7.09 -10.71
N ASP A 33 -18.86 -6.81 -9.83
CA ASP A 33 -17.88 -5.72 -9.96
C ASP A 33 -17.14 -5.72 -11.30
N SER A 34 -16.87 -6.92 -11.85
CA SER A 34 -16.22 -7.09 -13.14
C SER A 34 -17.00 -6.50 -14.33
N CYS A 35 -18.30 -6.28 -14.15
CA CYS A 35 -19.19 -5.74 -15.19
C CYS A 35 -19.29 -4.21 -15.12
N MET A 36 -19.08 -3.64 -13.94
CA MET A 36 -19.32 -2.23 -13.66
C MET A 36 -18.19 -1.35 -14.21
N ASN A 37 -18.53 -0.36 -15.00
CA ASN A 37 -17.54 0.56 -15.59
C ASN A 37 -18.08 1.94 -15.95
N ILE A 38 -19.32 2.27 -15.58
CA ILE A 38 -19.93 3.55 -15.91
C ILE A 38 -20.61 4.23 -14.73
N PHE A 39 -20.57 5.56 -14.76
CA PHE A 39 -21.46 6.46 -14.03
C PHE A 39 -22.26 7.30 -15.00
N THR A 40 -23.50 7.64 -14.66
CA THR A 40 -24.28 8.61 -15.42
C THR A 40 -23.76 10.03 -15.15
N GLN A 41 -24.07 10.95 -16.05
CA GLN A 41 -23.73 12.37 -15.86
C GLN A 41 -24.34 12.92 -14.56
N ASN A 42 -25.58 12.58 -14.25
CA ASN A 42 -26.25 13.03 -13.02
C ASN A 42 -25.57 12.47 -11.73
N GLN A 43 -25.07 11.23 -11.77
CA GLN A 43 -24.29 10.68 -10.68
C GLN A 43 -22.97 11.43 -10.49
N LYS A 44 -22.25 11.73 -11.56
CA LYS A 44 -21.04 12.56 -11.55
C LYS A 44 -21.32 13.95 -10.96
N ASP A 45 -22.37 14.61 -11.43
CA ASP A 45 -22.73 15.95 -10.97
C ASP A 45 -23.09 15.95 -9.47
N ARG A 46 -23.78 14.91 -9.01
CA ARG A 46 -24.06 14.73 -7.58
C ARG A 46 -22.80 14.47 -6.76
N MET A 47 -21.87 13.63 -7.23
CA MET A 47 -20.59 13.40 -6.57
C MET A 47 -19.79 14.70 -6.45
N LEU A 48 -19.70 15.48 -7.50
CA LEU A 48 -19.00 16.78 -7.49
C LEU A 48 -19.68 17.77 -6.52
N ALA A 49 -21.01 17.84 -6.54
CA ALA A 49 -21.73 18.69 -5.60
C ALA A 49 -21.45 18.30 -4.13
N VAL A 50 -21.38 17.01 -3.83
CA VAL A 50 -21.03 16.52 -2.50
C VAL A 50 -19.58 16.86 -2.12
N LEU A 51 -18.63 16.69 -3.04
CA LEU A 51 -17.22 17.03 -2.81
C LEU A 51 -17.06 18.54 -2.54
N MET A 52 -17.76 19.38 -3.30
CA MET A 52 -17.64 20.85 -3.17
C MET A 52 -18.32 21.41 -1.92
N ASN A 53 -19.35 20.76 -1.38
CA ASN A 53 -20.18 21.32 -0.31
C ASN A 53 -20.12 20.54 1.00
N SER A 54 -19.38 19.44 1.07
CA SER A 54 -19.26 18.66 2.28
C SER A 54 -18.03 19.09 3.09
N PRO A 55 -18.17 19.64 4.31
CA PRO A 55 -17.06 20.09 5.14
C PRO A 55 -16.04 18.99 5.50
N ARG A 56 -16.38 17.71 5.24
CA ARG A 56 -15.49 16.58 5.51
C ARG A 56 -14.79 16.05 4.23
N ARG A 57 -15.11 16.62 3.07
CA ARG A 57 -14.65 16.12 1.76
C ARG A 57 -14.09 17.19 0.85
N ASP A 58 -14.33 18.48 1.14
CA ASP A 58 -13.83 19.61 0.38
C ASP A 58 -12.30 19.63 0.32
N ASP A 59 -11.62 19.18 1.38
CA ASP A 59 -10.16 19.01 1.39
C ASP A 59 -9.65 18.08 0.29
N LEU A 60 -10.48 17.15 -0.19
CA LEU A 60 -10.10 16.25 -1.30
C LEU A 60 -9.89 17.00 -2.61
N LEU A 61 -10.56 18.13 -2.82
CA LEU A 61 -10.44 18.95 -4.03
C LEU A 61 -9.11 19.70 -4.09
N THR A 62 -8.53 19.99 -2.93
CA THR A 62 -7.25 20.69 -2.79
C THR A 62 -6.10 19.77 -2.38
N SER A 63 -6.40 18.47 -2.24
CA SER A 63 -5.41 17.48 -1.83
C SER A 63 -4.27 17.37 -2.84
N THR A 64 -3.05 17.48 -2.36
CA THR A 64 -1.83 17.29 -3.15
C THR A 64 -1.30 15.86 -3.11
N VAL A 65 -2.01 14.92 -2.47
CA VAL A 65 -1.56 13.54 -2.29
C VAL A 65 -1.24 12.83 -3.63
N CYS A 66 -2.02 13.15 -4.68
CA CYS A 66 -1.79 12.62 -6.03
C CYS A 66 -0.87 13.51 -6.88
N THR A 67 -0.39 14.62 -6.36
CA THR A 67 0.54 15.49 -7.09
C THR A 67 1.94 14.91 -6.97
N PRO A 68 2.60 14.56 -8.09
CA PRO A 68 3.96 14.04 -8.02
C PRO A 68 4.88 15.04 -7.31
N THR A 69 5.57 14.60 -6.29
CA THR A 69 6.55 15.44 -5.61
C THR A 69 7.65 15.84 -6.58
N SER A 70 8.19 17.06 -6.44
CA SER A 70 9.36 17.49 -7.24
C SER A 70 10.64 16.78 -6.79
N VAL A 71 10.68 16.37 -5.53
CA VAL A 71 11.81 15.68 -4.90
C VAL A 71 11.60 14.19 -4.93
N PRO A 72 12.59 13.37 -5.34
CA PRO A 72 12.52 11.91 -5.21
C PRO A 72 12.31 11.50 -3.75
N TYR A 73 11.48 10.51 -3.51
CA TYR A 73 11.34 9.90 -2.18
C TYR A 73 11.60 8.39 -2.24
N ILE A 74 12.20 7.91 -1.17
CA ILE A 74 12.54 6.50 -0.99
C ILE A 74 11.48 5.88 -0.09
N GLN A 75 11.04 4.69 -0.43
CA GLN A 75 10.03 3.95 0.32
C GLN A 75 10.33 2.45 0.34
N PHE A 76 9.82 1.77 1.34
CA PHE A 76 9.76 0.32 1.30
C PHE A 76 8.85 -0.12 0.16
N LYS A 77 9.31 -1.05 -0.67
CA LYS A 77 8.48 -1.61 -1.73
C LYS A 77 7.36 -2.43 -1.09
N ARG A 78 6.13 -2.03 -1.35
CA ARG A 78 4.95 -2.72 -0.86
C ARG A 78 4.40 -3.66 -1.92
N PRO A 79 4.00 -4.88 -1.56
CA PRO A 79 3.10 -5.66 -2.40
C PRO A 79 1.82 -4.88 -2.64
N VAL A 80 1.27 -5.01 -3.84
CA VAL A 80 0.00 -4.37 -4.20
C VAL A 80 -1.09 -4.86 -3.23
N CYS A 81 -1.78 -3.94 -2.56
CA CYS A 81 -2.86 -4.18 -1.59
C CYS A 81 -2.47 -4.47 -0.13
N GLU A 82 -1.23 -4.43 0.26
CA GLU A 82 -0.87 -4.50 1.68
C GLU A 82 -0.80 -3.10 2.32
N GLN A 83 -1.52 -2.93 3.45
CA GLN A 83 -1.59 -1.62 4.13
C GLN A 83 -0.34 -1.30 4.95
N ARG A 84 0.38 -2.31 5.45
CA ARG A 84 1.65 -2.16 6.18
C ARG A 84 2.57 -3.34 5.86
N PRO A 85 3.87 -3.11 5.67
CA PRO A 85 4.83 -4.20 5.56
C PRO A 85 5.16 -4.73 6.97
N VAL A 86 4.21 -5.43 7.58
CA VAL A 86 4.50 -6.23 8.77
C VAL A 86 4.98 -7.58 8.25
N LYS A 87 6.24 -7.88 8.45
CA LYS A 87 6.81 -9.18 8.14
C LYS A 87 7.13 -9.86 9.45
N SER A 88 6.40 -10.90 9.78
CA SER A 88 6.74 -11.77 10.89
C SER A 88 7.84 -12.75 10.47
N VAL A 89 8.80 -12.94 11.35
CA VAL A 89 9.98 -13.75 11.13
C VAL A 89 10.17 -14.63 12.33
N ILE A 90 10.46 -15.91 12.07
CA ILE A 90 10.78 -16.88 13.13
C ILE A 90 12.30 -16.99 13.22
N GLU A 91 12.85 -16.90 14.41
CA GLU A 91 14.30 -17.05 14.68
C GLU A 91 14.87 -18.39 14.23
N GLY A 92 14.06 -19.42 14.20
CA GLY A 92 14.49 -20.76 13.85
C GLY A 92 14.96 -21.58 15.05
N ASN A 93 15.61 -22.71 14.79
CA ASN A 93 16.09 -23.65 15.81
C ASN A 93 17.61 -23.80 15.70
N GLY A 94 18.34 -23.51 16.77
CA GLY A 94 19.79 -23.72 16.84
C GLY A 94 20.61 -22.44 16.72
N CYS A 95 21.93 -22.51 16.92
CA CYS A 95 22.87 -21.38 16.83
C CYS A 95 23.09 -20.94 15.38
N SER A 96 22.05 -20.45 14.72
CA SER A 96 22.06 -20.01 13.33
C SER A 96 21.35 -18.66 13.20
N PHE A 97 21.45 -18.06 12.05
CA PHE A 97 20.71 -16.84 11.72
C PHE A 97 19.82 -17.09 10.50
N THR A 98 18.78 -16.29 10.37
CA THR A 98 17.96 -16.20 9.16
C THR A 98 18.13 -14.83 8.53
N GLU A 99 18.50 -14.80 7.25
CA GLU A 99 18.70 -13.54 6.52
C GLU A 99 17.40 -13.09 5.84
N PHE A 100 17.10 -11.82 6.01
CA PHE A 100 15.91 -11.17 5.44
C PHE A 100 16.31 -10.01 4.55
N THR A 101 15.59 -9.88 3.47
CA THR A 101 15.74 -8.80 2.53
C THR A 101 14.45 -8.01 2.43
N VAL A 102 14.55 -6.70 2.65
CA VAL A 102 13.44 -5.76 2.47
C VAL A 102 13.76 -4.84 1.30
N PRO A 103 13.02 -4.95 0.18
CA PRO A 103 13.27 -4.13 -0.98
C PRO A 103 12.83 -2.68 -0.75
N LEU A 104 13.67 -1.76 -1.21
CA LEU A 104 13.46 -0.31 -1.23
C LEU A 104 13.32 0.15 -2.68
N SER A 105 12.40 1.04 -2.91
CA SER A 105 12.21 1.69 -4.21
C SER A 105 12.31 3.21 -4.07
N ILE A 106 12.72 3.85 -5.16
CA ILE A 106 12.70 5.30 -5.30
C ILE A 106 11.75 5.66 -6.44
N ASP A 107 10.89 6.65 -6.23
CA ASP A 107 9.84 7.02 -7.20
C ASP A 107 10.38 7.69 -8.46
N LYS A 108 11.51 8.39 -8.34
CA LYS A 108 12.20 9.09 -9.43
C LYS A 108 13.70 8.95 -9.30
N ALA A 109 14.38 8.96 -10.44
CA ALA A 109 15.83 8.99 -10.47
C ALA A 109 16.37 10.25 -9.78
N PRO A 110 17.22 10.12 -8.76
CA PRO A 110 17.80 11.25 -8.09
C PRO A 110 18.82 11.97 -8.99
N SER A 111 18.91 13.29 -8.90
CA SER A 111 19.89 14.08 -9.66
C SER A 111 21.33 13.92 -9.13
N ALA A 112 21.47 13.54 -7.87
CA ALA A 112 22.72 13.18 -7.22
C ALA A 112 22.52 11.87 -6.45
N THR A 113 23.61 11.20 -6.10
CA THR A 113 23.54 9.99 -5.28
C THR A 113 22.81 10.27 -3.95
N ALA A 114 21.77 9.47 -3.67
CA ALA A 114 20.99 9.54 -2.46
C ALA A 114 21.26 8.31 -1.58
N THR A 115 21.40 8.52 -0.28
CA THR A 115 21.64 7.46 0.69
C THR A 115 20.58 7.48 1.79
N VAL A 116 20.21 6.30 2.26
CA VAL A 116 19.37 6.10 3.46
C VAL A 116 20.17 5.26 4.44
N THR A 117 20.22 5.71 5.68
CA THR A 117 20.85 4.96 6.77
C THR A 117 19.78 4.42 7.69
N PHE A 118 19.92 3.17 8.09
CA PHE A 118 19.01 2.47 8.98
C PHE A 118 19.71 2.15 10.29
N ALA A 119 19.00 2.38 11.37
CA ALA A 119 19.43 1.97 12.71
C ALA A 119 18.24 1.35 13.46
N VAL A 120 18.51 0.53 14.47
CA VAL A 120 17.47 0.05 15.38
C VAL A 120 17.05 1.22 16.26
N ASP A 121 15.75 1.50 16.26
CA ASP A 121 15.19 2.56 17.11
C ASP A 121 15.22 2.17 18.58
N ALA A 122 15.35 3.15 19.45
CA ALA A 122 15.40 2.93 20.91
C ALA A 122 14.07 2.38 21.49
N THR A 123 12.98 2.46 20.73
CA THR A 123 11.68 1.88 21.11
C THR A 123 11.53 0.43 20.68
N SER A 124 12.49 -0.12 19.95
CA SER A 124 12.52 -1.52 19.54
C SER A 124 12.58 -2.44 20.76
N GLN A 125 11.82 -3.54 20.71
CA GLN A 125 11.93 -4.61 21.70
C GLN A 125 13.10 -5.51 21.37
N ALA A 126 13.27 -5.84 20.08
CA ALA A 126 14.42 -6.57 19.58
C ALA A 126 15.72 -5.76 19.73
N ASN A 127 16.77 -6.41 20.16
CA ASN A 127 18.05 -5.81 20.49
C ASN A 127 19.21 -6.41 19.66
N ALA A 128 20.45 -6.13 20.02
CA ALA A 128 21.63 -6.58 19.27
C ALA A 128 21.89 -8.10 19.38
N SER A 129 21.26 -8.81 20.33
CA SER A 129 21.31 -10.28 20.39
C SER A 129 20.41 -10.91 19.33
N ASP A 130 19.34 -10.20 18.92
CA ASP A 130 18.26 -10.72 18.11
C ASP A 130 18.40 -10.30 16.65
N ILE A 131 18.98 -9.10 16.41
CA ILE A 131 19.03 -8.49 15.08
C ILE A 131 20.40 -7.92 14.75
N GLN A 132 20.84 -8.20 13.51
CA GLN A 132 22.02 -7.57 12.92
C GLN A 132 21.68 -6.95 11.57
N ILE A 133 21.81 -5.62 11.43
CA ILE A 133 21.66 -4.93 10.16
C ILE A 133 22.91 -5.14 9.31
N MET A 134 22.77 -5.83 8.16
CA MET A 134 23.88 -6.14 7.26
C MET A 134 24.18 -5.02 6.29
N THR A 135 23.16 -4.25 5.89
CA THR A 135 23.26 -3.10 5.00
C THR A 135 22.73 -1.84 5.69
N PRO A 136 23.47 -1.29 6.67
CA PRO A 136 23.00 -0.13 7.43
C PRO A 136 22.86 1.12 6.56
N THR A 137 23.50 1.17 5.40
CA THR A 137 23.38 2.24 4.43
C THR A 137 23.01 1.69 3.07
N VAL A 138 21.92 2.18 2.50
CA VAL A 138 21.45 1.84 1.16
C VAL A 138 21.61 3.05 0.24
N THR A 139 22.14 2.83 -0.96
CA THR A 139 22.53 3.89 -1.88
C THR A 139 21.75 3.79 -3.19
N PHE A 140 21.14 4.89 -3.62
CA PHE A 140 20.54 5.08 -4.93
C PHE A 140 21.43 5.98 -5.79
N ASN A 141 21.94 5.44 -6.87
CA ASN A 141 22.85 6.19 -7.75
C ASN A 141 22.09 7.26 -8.54
N SER A 142 22.77 8.37 -8.82
CA SER A 142 22.26 9.42 -9.70
C SER A 142 21.78 8.85 -11.03
N GLY A 143 20.61 9.29 -11.47
CA GLY A 143 20.01 8.88 -12.73
C GLY A 143 19.38 7.47 -12.74
N SER A 144 19.35 6.76 -11.60
CA SER A 144 18.85 5.38 -11.52
C SER A 144 17.63 5.26 -10.60
N THR A 145 16.65 4.46 -11.02
CA THR A 145 15.50 4.04 -10.19
C THR A 145 15.59 2.56 -9.82
N ALA A 146 16.76 1.95 -9.97
CA ALA A 146 16.97 0.54 -9.63
C ALA A 146 16.67 0.29 -8.14
N GLU A 147 15.90 -0.75 -7.87
CA GLU A 147 15.59 -1.16 -6.51
C GLU A 147 16.84 -1.52 -5.74
N GLN A 148 16.83 -1.22 -4.45
CA GLN A 148 17.90 -1.55 -3.52
C GLN A 148 17.32 -2.40 -2.38
N ASN A 149 18.21 -3.06 -1.64
CA ASN A 149 17.81 -3.97 -0.58
C ASN A 149 18.42 -3.55 0.76
N LEU A 150 17.57 -3.45 1.76
CA LEU A 150 17.98 -3.53 3.16
C LEU A 150 18.06 -5.01 3.54
N VAL A 151 19.21 -5.44 4.01
CA VAL A 151 19.45 -6.83 4.45
C VAL A 151 19.74 -6.82 5.94
N PHE A 152 19.07 -7.69 6.68
CA PHE A 152 19.31 -7.91 8.09
C PHE A 152 19.21 -9.40 8.42
N ARG A 153 19.80 -9.78 9.54
CA ARG A 153 19.78 -11.13 10.07
C ARG A 153 19.01 -11.13 11.37
N VAL A 154 18.14 -12.10 11.52
CA VAL A 154 17.58 -12.49 12.82
C VAL A 154 18.46 -13.57 13.37
N LEU A 155 18.97 -13.34 14.54
CA LEU A 155 19.91 -14.23 15.25
C LEU A 155 19.09 -15.13 16.16
N ASN A 156 19.48 -16.39 16.27
CA ASN A 156 18.93 -17.29 17.27
C ASN A 156 19.96 -17.45 18.40
N ASP A 157 19.65 -16.95 19.55
CA ASP A 157 20.54 -17.03 20.74
C ASP A 157 20.23 -18.20 21.63
N GLY A 158 19.22 -19.01 21.32
CA GLY A 158 18.83 -20.22 22.05
C GLY A 158 17.93 -19.97 23.25
N TYR A 159 17.48 -18.75 23.49
CA TYR A 159 16.47 -18.44 24.51
C TYR A 159 15.07 -18.55 23.91
N VAL A 160 14.09 -18.88 24.73
CA VAL A 160 12.68 -18.87 24.35
C VAL A 160 12.11 -17.53 24.74
N GLU A 161 11.83 -16.72 23.75
CA GLU A 161 11.34 -15.36 23.91
C GLU A 161 9.89 -15.25 23.42
N THR A 162 9.24 -14.16 23.80
CA THR A 162 7.95 -13.77 23.24
C THR A 162 8.16 -13.01 21.95
N ASP A 163 7.10 -12.86 21.14
CA ASP A 163 7.15 -12.02 19.94
C ASP A 163 7.67 -10.61 20.27
N GLU A 164 8.69 -10.17 19.54
CA GLU A 164 9.32 -8.87 19.70
C GLU A 164 9.12 -7.99 18.47
N GLU A 165 9.02 -6.69 18.69
CA GLU A 165 8.88 -5.71 17.62
C GLU A 165 10.23 -5.04 17.32
N LEU A 166 10.65 -5.11 16.04
CA LEU A 166 11.77 -4.35 15.52
C LEU A 166 11.26 -3.04 14.89
N VAL A 167 11.69 -1.92 15.41
CA VAL A 167 11.47 -0.59 14.86
C VAL A 167 12.77 -0.08 14.28
N LEU A 168 12.74 0.32 13.00
CA LEU A 168 13.88 0.94 12.31
C LEU A 168 13.65 2.44 12.13
N THR A 169 14.70 3.20 12.33
CA THR A 169 14.76 4.64 12.11
C THR A 169 15.82 5.00 11.07
#